data_55142819e157a3bceb0af69e81701c50
#
_entry.id   55142819e157a3bceb0af69e81701c50
#
_cell.length_a   1.000
_cell.length_b   1.000
_cell.length_c   1.000
_cell.angle_alpha   90.00
_cell.angle_beta   90.00
_cell.angle_gamma   90.00
#
_symmetry.space_group_name_H-M   'P 1'
#
loop_
_entity.id
_entity.type
_entity.pdbx_description
1 polymer ?
#
loop_
_entity_poly.entity_id
_entity_poly.type
_entity_poly.pdbx_seq_one_letter_code
_entity_poly.pdbx_strand_id
1 'polypeptide(L)'
;MSPAGPGPFAGRPLLRRALPPVVALVFVVVSTIAGFVGLAGIGVIEAAYWVINPTEVGLYFSRRAGPERAAKALAVLSRVGLVLVGIWLGQTVVSALFGGQITEELKRVQQQRTIGTLSEHVVVCGYGMFGQTVGEQLEGDRRVVVVERDEDYAAAAERDGHLVVDGDARQEASLERANVGAAATVVAAIDNSNVNLQIAIVTNQLAPEAELIVRIGDRIYESTARRAGADVVVIPEVVSGDDVADHLRAVE
;
A
#
# COMPACT_ATOMS: atom_id res chain seq x y z
N MET A 1 26.46 22.16 -15.56
CA MET A 1 25.30 22.46 -14.70
C MET A 1 25.08 21.25 -13.83
N SER A 2 25.52 21.28 -12.57
CA SER A 2 25.25 20.18 -11.61
C SER A 2 23.78 20.20 -11.21
N PRO A 3 23.11 19.03 -11.14
CA PRO A 3 21.76 18.97 -10.59
C PRO A 3 21.81 19.27 -9.09
N ALA A 4 20.96 20.18 -8.67
CA ALA A 4 20.78 20.51 -7.26
C ALA A 4 20.37 19.25 -6.50
N GLY A 5 21.13 18.89 -5.47
CA GLY A 5 20.85 17.75 -4.60
C GLY A 5 19.48 17.88 -3.91
N PRO A 6 18.86 16.77 -3.50
CA PRO A 6 17.56 16.80 -2.82
C PRO A 6 17.65 17.63 -1.55
N GLY A 7 16.74 18.60 -1.41
CA GLY A 7 16.67 19.47 -0.24
C GLY A 7 16.51 18.70 1.08
N PRO A 8 16.84 19.29 2.24
CA PRO A 8 16.94 18.63 3.55
C PRO A 8 15.65 17.95 4.06
N PHE A 9 14.54 18.06 3.35
CA PHE A 9 13.22 17.48 3.70
C PHE A 9 12.78 16.34 2.79
N ALA A 10 13.61 15.86 1.85
CA ALA A 10 13.23 14.85 0.87
C ALA A 10 12.95 13.45 1.47
N GLY A 11 13.33 13.21 2.74
CA GLY A 11 13.22 11.91 3.40
C GLY A 11 12.17 11.83 4.54
N ARG A 12 11.28 12.84 4.72
CA ARG A 12 10.33 12.84 5.85
C ARG A 12 8.92 13.23 5.40
N PRO A 13 8.14 12.28 4.86
CA PRO A 13 6.79 12.54 4.31
C PRO A 13 5.83 13.10 5.37
N LEU A 14 5.99 12.75 6.64
CA LEU A 14 5.19 13.25 7.75
C LEU A 14 5.37 14.75 7.98
N LEU A 15 6.61 15.26 7.92
CA LEU A 15 6.92 16.69 8.08
C LEU A 15 6.29 17.53 6.94
N ARG A 16 6.29 17.03 5.71
CA ARG A 16 5.65 17.73 4.58
C ARG A 16 4.13 17.85 4.73
N ARG A 17 3.49 16.82 5.30
CA ARG A 17 2.03 16.83 5.53
C ARG A 17 1.63 17.67 6.76
N ALA A 18 2.45 17.73 7.80
CA ALA A 18 2.19 18.47 9.02
C ALA A 18 2.52 19.98 8.88
N LEU A 19 3.40 20.35 7.97
CA LEU A 19 3.85 21.75 7.81
C LEU A 19 2.71 22.74 7.50
N PRO A 20 1.78 22.48 6.54
CA PRO A 20 0.72 23.42 6.23
C PRO A 20 -0.21 23.75 7.41
N PRO A 21 -0.76 22.78 8.17
CA PRO A 21 -1.61 23.10 9.31
C PRO A 21 -0.86 23.76 10.47
N VAL A 22 0.44 23.45 10.66
CA VAL A 22 1.27 24.15 11.66
C VAL A 22 1.49 25.61 11.27
N VAL A 23 1.79 25.88 10.00
CA VAL A 23 1.92 27.26 9.49
C VAL A 23 0.60 28.01 9.64
N ALA A 24 -0.54 27.38 9.34
CA ALA A 24 -1.86 27.96 9.52
C ALA A 24 -2.14 28.30 11.00
N LEU A 25 -1.76 27.43 11.94
CA LEU A 25 -1.88 27.65 13.37
C LEU A 25 -1.09 28.91 13.80
N VAL A 26 0.18 28.95 13.42
CA VAL A 26 1.06 30.10 13.73
C VAL A 26 0.50 31.37 13.13
N PHE A 27 0.03 31.33 11.89
CA PHE A 27 -0.59 32.49 11.23
C PHE A 27 -1.83 32.98 11.95
N VAL A 28 -2.76 32.12 12.35
CA VAL A 28 -3.97 32.50 13.10
C VAL A 28 -3.60 33.12 14.45
N VAL A 29 -2.68 32.53 15.19
CA VAL A 29 -2.25 33.07 16.50
C VAL A 29 -1.57 34.41 16.34
N VAL A 30 -0.61 34.53 15.44
CA VAL A 30 0.15 35.80 15.26
C VAL A 30 -0.75 36.92 14.75
N SER A 31 -1.61 36.64 13.75
CA SER A 31 -2.54 37.67 13.22
C SER A 31 -3.58 38.09 14.26
N THR A 32 -4.04 37.20 15.13
CA THR A 32 -4.95 37.52 16.22
C THR A 32 -4.29 38.41 17.27
N ILE A 33 -3.08 38.07 17.69
CA ILE A 33 -2.30 38.89 18.64
C ILE A 33 -2.05 40.29 18.06
N ALA A 34 -1.59 40.38 16.81
CA ALA A 34 -1.37 41.67 16.13
C ALA A 34 -2.67 42.50 16.02
N GLY A 35 -3.80 41.83 15.74
CA GLY A 35 -5.11 42.50 15.69
C GLY A 35 -5.54 43.03 17.04
N PHE A 36 -5.37 42.33 18.14
CA PHE A 36 -5.68 42.84 19.48
C PHE A 36 -4.76 43.99 19.91
N VAL A 37 -3.46 43.89 19.64
CA VAL A 37 -2.52 44.98 19.88
C VAL A 37 -2.93 46.24 19.11
N GLY A 38 -3.28 46.11 17.82
CA GLY A 38 -3.70 47.25 16.98
C GLY A 38 -5.07 47.84 17.35
N LEU A 39 -6.04 47.00 17.73
CA LEU A 39 -7.41 47.46 18.06
C LEU A 39 -7.54 48.01 19.48
N ALA A 40 -6.87 47.39 20.45
CA ALA A 40 -7.03 47.75 21.87
C ALA A 40 -5.85 48.52 22.43
N GLY A 41 -4.71 48.63 21.71
CA GLY A 41 -3.51 49.30 22.19
C GLY A 41 -2.86 48.64 23.41
N ILE A 42 -3.07 47.31 23.57
CA ILE A 42 -2.55 46.52 24.69
C ILE A 42 -1.19 45.90 24.35
N GLY A 43 -0.47 45.46 25.38
CA GLY A 43 0.80 44.77 25.20
C GLY A 43 0.63 43.39 24.57
N VAL A 44 1.69 42.85 23.93
CA VAL A 44 1.70 41.56 23.28
C VAL A 44 1.34 40.40 24.24
N ILE A 45 1.78 40.44 25.48
CA ILE A 45 1.47 39.45 26.51
C ILE A 45 -0.01 39.41 26.83
N GLU A 46 -0.60 40.59 27.01
CA GLU A 46 -2.03 40.75 27.27
C GLU A 46 -2.86 40.27 26.07
N ALA A 47 -2.46 40.64 24.84
CA ALA A 47 -3.08 40.17 23.62
C ALA A 47 -3.01 38.63 23.47
N ALA A 48 -1.88 38.01 23.80
CA ALA A 48 -1.73 36.56 23.81
C ALA A 48 -2.63 35.90 24.86
N TYR A 49 -2.79 36.50 26.03
CA TYR A 49 -3.73 36.04 27.05
C TYR A 49 -5.18 36.08 26.56
N TRP A 50 -5.59 37.08 25.79
CA TRP A 50 -6.93 37.19 25.21
C TRP A 50 -7.22 36.12 24.14
N VAL A 51 -6.19 35.61 23.46
CA VAL A 51 -6.34 34.43 22.55
C VAL A 51 -6.82 33.20 23.33
N ILE A 52 -6.33 33.03 24.54
CA ILE A 52 -6.68 31.90 25.40
C ILE A 52 -8.01 32.17 26.13
N ASN A 53 -8.14 33.40 26.69
CA ASN A 53 -9.31 33.81 27.48
C ASN A 53 -10.04 35.05 26.86
N PRO A 54 -10.92 34.81 25.86
CA PRO A 54 -11.59 35.91 25.15
C PRO A 54 -12.65 36.64 25.96
N THR A 55 -13.02 36.19 27.16
CA THR A 55 -13.96 36.89 28.06
C THR A 55 -13.38 38.18 28.55
N GLU A 56 -12.07 38.35 28.65
CA GLU A 56 -11.37 39.54 29.04
C GLU A 56 -11.60 40.69 28.07
N VAL A 57 -11.83 40.43 26.79
CA VAL A 57 -12.14 41.48 25.77
C VAL A 57 -13.36 42.29 26.19
N GLY A 58 -14.42 41.65 26.66
CA GLY A 58 -15.61 42.31 27.11
C GLY A 58 -15.40 43.11 28.42
N LEU A 59 -14.65 42.56 29.37
CA LEU A 59 -14.32 43.22 30.64
C LEU A 59 -13.43 44.43 30.44
N TYR A 60 -12.46 44.37 29.52
CA TYR A 60 -11.58 45.48 29.19
C TYR A 60 -12.37 46.69 28.66
N PHE A 61 -13.26 46.49 27.68
CA PHE A 61 -14.04 47.56 27.07
C PHE A 61 -15.25 48.02 27.91
N SER A 62 -15.67 47.26 28.92
CA SER A 62 -16.69 47.73 29.84
C SER A 62 -16.28 48.99 30.66
N ARG A 63 -14.97 49.21 30.75
CA ARG A 63 -14.38 50.33 31.51
C ARG A 63 -13.62 51.33 30.65
N ARG A 64 -13.53 51.10 29.33
CA ARG A 64 -12.76 51.91 28.39
C ARG A 64 -13.50 52.07 27.08
N ALA A 65 -13.48 53.27 26.54
CA ALA A 65 -13.98 53.53 25.18
C ALA A 65 -13.03 52.95 24.15
N GLY A 66 -13.57 52.28 23.11
CA GLY A 66 -12.77 51.69 22.04
C GLY A 66 -13.59 50.84 21.08
N PRO A 67 -12.95 50.17 20.12
CA PRO A 67 -13.60 49.36 19.09
C PRO A 67 -14.02 47.97 19.61
N GLU A 68 -14.84 47.92 20.67
CA GLU A 68 -15.27 46.68 21.34
C GLU A 68 -15.86 45.66 20.37
N ARG A 69 -16.73 46.13 19.42
CA ARG A 69 -17.36 45.24 18.44
C ARG A 69 -16.33 44.54 17.54
N ALA A 70 -15.32 45.30 17.07
CA ALA A 70 -14.27 44.79 16.22
C ALA A 70 -13.39 43.77 17.00
N ALA A 71 -13.03 44.09 18.26
CA ALA A 71 -12.26 43.18 19.10
C ALA A 71 -13.03 41.89 19.43
N LYS A 72 -14.33 41.96 19.71
CA LYS A 72 -15.19 40.78 19.91
C LYS A 72 -15.33 39.95 18.62
N ALA A 73 -15.50 40.63 17.47
CA ALA A 73 -15.54 39.91 16.17
C ALA A 73 -14.22 39.18 15.88
N LEU A 74 -13.08 39.84 16.15
CA LEU A 74 -11.76 39.21 16.03
C LEU A 74 -11.61 38.00 16.96
N ALA A 75 -12.08 38.09 18.20
CA ALA A 75 -12.07 36.98 19.15
C ALA A 75 -12.90 35.79 18.68
N VAL A 76 -14.08 36.04 18.10
CA VAL A 76 -14.92 34.96 17.52
C VAL A 76 -14.25 34.33 16.31
N LEU A 77 -13.76 35.11 15.36
CA LEU A 77 -13.09 34.65 14.16
C LEU A 77 -11.83 33.85 14.49
N SER A 78 -11.05 34.29 15.47
CA SER A 78 -9.86 33.56 15.90
C SER A 78 -10.22 32.20 16.52
N ARG A 79 -11.29 32.12 17.30
CA ARG A 79 -11.79 30.85 17.86
C ARG A 79 -12.21 29.87 16.77
N VAL A 80 -12.98 30.32 15.81
CA VAL A 80 -13.38 29.51 14.67
C VAL A 80 -12.14 29.04 13.90
N GLY A 81 -11.19 29.92 13.63
CA GLY A 81 -9.94 29.59 12.97
C GLY A 81 -9.12 28.58 13.73
N LEU A 82 -8.95 28.70 15.05
CA LEU A 82 -8.24 27.74 15.90
C LEU A 82 -8.92 26.36 15.92
N VAL A 83 -10.25 26.29 15.97
CA VAL A 83 -11.01 25.05 15.92
C VAL A 83 -10.79 24.35 14.57
N LEU A 84 -10.92 25.07 13.46
CA LEU A 84 -10.71 24.51 12.11
C LEU A 84 -9.28 23.99 11.92
N VAL A 85 -8.28 24.77 12.35
CA VAL A 85 -6.88 24.34 12.29
C VAL A 85 -6.63 23.17 13.23
N GLY A 86 -7.24 23.13 14.41
CA GLY A 86 -7.16 22.00 15.34
C GLY A 86 -7.74 20.71 14.74
N ILE A 87 -8.88 20.79 14.07
CA ILE A 87 -9.47 19.64 13.34
C ILE A 87 -8.52 19.20 12.23
N TRP A 88 -7.96 20.14 11.46
CA TRP A 88 -7.02 19.81 10.39
C TRP A 88 -5.74 19.12 10.90
N LEU A 89 -5.18 19.65 12.00
CA LEU A 89 -4.04 19.01 12.69
C LEU A 89 -4.40 17.62 13.19
N GLY A 90 -5.56 17.48 13.83
CA GLY A 90 -6.03 16.16 14.30
C GLY A 90 -6.18 15.14 13.17
N GLN A 91 -6.78 15.52 12.05
CA GLN A 91 -6.88 14.67 10.86
C GLN A 91 -5.50 14.31 10.32
N THR A 92 -4.54 15.24 10.30
CA THR A 92 -3.18 14.99 9.82
C THR A 92 -2.48 13.96 10.71
N VAL A 93 -2.61 14.07 12.04
CA VAL A 93 -2.03 13.11 13.00
C VAL A 93 -2.69 11.75 12.86
N VAL A 94 -4.01 11.68 12.80
CA VAL A 94 -4.74 10.40 12.62
C VAL A 94 -4.34 9.73 11.30
N SER A 95 -4.29 10.50 10.21
CA SER A 95 -3.85 9.97 8.90
C SER A 95 -2.38 9.51 8.91
N ALA A 96 -1.53 10.15 9.71
CA ALA A 96 -0.13 9.76 9.83
C ALA A 96 0.06 8.48 10.65
N LEU A 97 -0.78 8.27 11.67
CA LEU A 97 -0.69 7.11 12.55
C LEU A 97 -1.43 5.87 12.00
N PHE A 98 -2.55 6.08 11.30
CA PHE A 98 -3.46 5.01 10.91
C PHE A 98 -3.74 4.94 9.41
N GLY A 99 -3.40 5.96 8.62
CA GLY A 99 -3.82 6.09 7.22
C GLY A 99 -3.25 5.01 6.29
N GLY A 100 -2.06 4.46 6.58
CA GLY A 100 -1.48 3.33 5.84
C GLY A 100 -2.23 2.03 6.12
N GLN A 101 -2.39 1.68 7.37
CA GLN A 101 -2.97 0.40 7.80
C GLN A 101 -4.44 0.23 7.41
N ILE A 102 -5.26 1.28 7.58
CA ILE A 102 -6.68 1.24 7.21
C ILE A 102 -6.86 1.08 5.69
N THR A 103 -6.04 1.74 4.90
CA THR A 103 -6.14 1.68 3.44
C THR A 103 -5.70 0.32 2.90
N GLU A 104 -4.67 -0.28 3.47
CA GLU A 104 -4.19 -1.61 3.10
C GLU A 104 -5.18 -2.70 3.49
N GLU A 105 -5.75 -2.64 4.70
CA GLU A 105 -6.75 -3.60 5.14
C GLU A 105 -8.01 -3.58 4.28
N LEU A 106 -8.49 -2.38 3.91
CA LEU A 106 -9.63 -2.24 2.99
C LEU A 106 -9.30 -2.79 1.60
N LYS A 107 -8.09 -2.57 1.07
CA LYS A 107 -7.64 -3.15 -0.20
C LYS A 107 -7.60 -4.67 -0.12
N ARG A 108 -7.03 -5.25 0.93
CA ARG A 108 -6.96 -6.70 1.14
C ARG A 108 -8.35 -7.34 1.16
N VAL A 109 -9.30 -6.75 1.90
CA VAL A 109 -10.69 -7.23 1.93
C VAL A 109 -11.35 -7.15 0.55
N GLN A 110 -11.12 -6.07 -0.20
CA GLN A 110 -11.67 -5.91 -1.55
C GLN A 110 -11.03 -6.89 -2.53
N GLN A 111 -9.72 -7.08 -2.50
CA GLN A 111 -9.01 -8.09 -3.30
C GLN A 111 -9.55 -9.49 -3.00
N GLN A 112 -9.69 -9.87 -1.73
CA GLN A 112 -10.19 -11.18 -1.34
C GLN A 112 -11.61 -11.44 -1.85
N ARG A 113 -12.50 -10.42 -1.82
CA ARG A 113 -13.84 -10.51 -2.42
C ARG A 113 -13.76 -10.71 -3.92
N THR A 114 -12.89 -9.98 -4.62
CA THR A 114 -12.69 -10.12 -6.06
C THR A 114 -12.19 -11.52 -6.39
N ILE A 115 -11.17 -12.03 -5.70
CA ILE A 115 -10.62 -13.39 -5.88
C ILE A 115 -11.73 -14.44 -5.69
N GLY A 116 -12.55 -14.30 -4.64
CA GLY A 116 -13.65 -15.24 -4.36
C GLY A 116 -14.74 -15.30 -5.45
N THR A 117 -14.79 -14.34 -6.38
CA THR A 117 -15.72 -14.34 -7.52
C THR A 117 -15.10 -14.80 -8.84
N LEU A 118 -13.78 -15.06 -8.86
CA LEU A 118 -13.10 -15.53 -10.06
C LEU A 118 -13.41 -17.00 -10.35
N SER A 119 -13.47 -17.32 -11.62
CA SER A 119 -13.45 -18.68 -12.17
C SER A 119 -12.53 -18.72 -13.37
N GLU A 120 -12.01 -19.90 -13.72
CA GLU A 120 -11.13 -20.10 -14.88
C GLU A 120 -9.88 -19.20 -14.88
N HIS A 121 -9.46 -18.76 -13.71
CA HIS A 121 -8.26 -17.92 -13.52
C HIS A 121 -7.01 -18.78 -13.36
N VAL A 122 -5.83 -18.16 -13.40
CA VAL A 122 -4.54 -18.80 -13.17
C VAL A 122 -4.07 -18.42 -11.77
N VAL A 123 -3.64 -19.43 -10.98
CA VAL A 123 -2.98 -19.23 -9.69
C VAL A 123 -1.48 -19.46 -9.85
N VAL A 124 -0.67 -18.45 -9.56
CA VAL A 124 0.80 -18.56 -9.59
C VAL A 124 1.34 -18.58 -8.17
N CYS A 125 1.94 -19.69 -7.78
CA CYS A 125 2.54 -19.90 -6.46
C CYS A 125 4.01 -19.53 -6.47
N GLY A 126 4.34 -18.33 -5.96
CA GLY A 126 5.67 -17.73 -5.99
C GLY A 126 5.82 -16.70 -7.11
N TYR A 127 6.33 -15.50 -6.77
CA TYR A 127 6.51 -14.40 -7.72
C TYR A 127 7.97 -13.99 -7.87
N GLY A 128 8.89 -14.97 -7.80
CA GLY A 128 10.29 -14.81 -8.23
C GLY A 128 10.38 -14.68 -9.76
N MET A 129 11.60 -14.69 -10.31
CA MET A 129 11.84 -14.46 -11.75
C MET A 129 10.93 -15.31 -12.66
N PHE A 130 10.77 -16.60 -12.38
CA PHE A 130 9.92 -17.47 -13.19
C PHE A 130 8.43 -17.10 -13.08
N GLY A 131 7.93 -16.86 -11.86
CA GLY A 131 6.54 -16.46 -11.64
C GLY A 131 6.21 -15.09 -12.27
N GLN A 132 7.13 -14.12 -12.20
CA GLN A 132 7.02 -12.83 -12.87
C GLN A 132 6.89 -13.00 -14.38
N THR A 133 7.81 -13.77 -14.99
CA THR A 133 7.77 -14.02 -16.44
C THR A 133 6.44 -14.66 -16.86
N VAL A 134 5.93 -15.63 -16.09
CA VAL A 134 4.62 -16.25 -16.37
C VAL A 134 3.49 -15.21 -16.26
N GLY A 135 3.48 -14.38 -15.20
CA GLY A 135 2.48 -13.35 -15.00
C GLY A 135 2.46 -12.30 -16.12
N GLU A 136 3.62 -11.78 -16.50
CA GLU A 136 3.78 -10.80 -17.57
C GLU A 136 3.30 -11.33 -18.94
N GLN A 137 3.60 -12.59 -19.27
CA GLN A 137 3.19 -13.20 -20.54
C GLN A 137 1.69 -13.51 -20.61
N LEU A 138 1.01 -13.58 -19.46
CA LEU A 138 -0.45 -13.80 -19.39
C LEU A 138 -1.24 -12.49 -19.25
N GLU A 139 -0.57 -11.34 -19.20
CA GLU A 139 -1.24 -10.05 -19.04
C GLU A 139 -2.27 -9.80 -20.15
N GLY A 140 -3.50 -9.52 -19.74
CA GLY A 140 -4.64 -9.26 -20.66
C GLY A 140 -5.40 -10.51 -21.12
N ASP A 141 -4.81 -11.70 -21.12
CA ASP A 141 -5.47 -12.91 -21.60
C ASP A 141 -6.27 -13.63 -20.51
N ARG A 142 -5.71 -13.72 -19.31
CA ARG A 142 -6.35 -14.37 -18.15
C ARG A 142 -6.10 -13.60 -16.86
N ARG A 143 -7.03 -13.69 -15.92
CA ARG A 143 -6.81 -13.16 -14.56
C ARG A 143 -5.78 -14.02 -13.83
N VAL A 144 -4.76 -13.38 -13.28
CA VAL A 144 -3.72 -14.03 -12.48
C VAL A 144 -3.91 -13.68 -11.02
N VAL A 145 -3.89 -14.70 -10.16
CA VAL A 145 -3.83 -14.59 -8.70
C VAL A 145 -2.48 -15.14 -8.26
N VAL A 146 -1.70 -14.31 -7.60
CA VAL A 146 -0.38 -14.66 -7.09
C VAL A 146 -0.49 -15.03 -5.62
N VAL A 147 0.11 -16.15 -5.21
CA VAL A 147 0.31 -16.52 -3.80
C VAL A 147 1.78 -16.34 -3.49
N GLU A 148 2.11 -15.32 -2.70
CA GLU A 148 3.49 -14.96 -2.35
C GLU A 148 3.58 -14.59 -0.86
N ARG A 149 4.66 -15.02 -0.20
CA ARG A 149 4.90 -14.77 1.22
C ARG A 149 5.90 -13.64 1.50
N ASP A 150 6.73 -13.34 0.51
CA ASP A 150 7.72 -12.27 0.61
C ASP A 150 7.05 -10.95 0.23
N GLU A 151 7.14 -9.95 1.12
CA GLU A 151 6.45 -8.65 0.95
C GLU A 151 6.94 -7.89 -0.28
N ASP A 152 8.23 -7.98 -0.64
CA ASP A 152 8.79 -7.26 -1.78
C ASP A 152 8.30 -7.86 -3.11
N TYR A 153 8.22 -9.19 -3.21
CA TYR A 153 7.68 -9.89 -4.38
C TYR A 153 6.16 -9.76 -4.46
N ALA A 154 5.44 -9.78 -3.34
CA ALA A 154 4.02 -9.52 -3.29
C ALA A 154 3.69 -8.10 -3.78
N ALA A 155 4.45 -7.09 -3.32
CA ALA A 155 4.31 -5.72 -3.80
C ALA A 155 4.70 -5.55 -5.28
N ALA A 156 5.60 -6.37 -5.82
CA ALA A 156 5.90 -6.41 -7.24
C ALA A 156 4.69 -6.92 -8.03
N ALA A 157 4.11 -8.05 -7.64
CA ALA A 157 2.92 -8.60 -8.27
C ALA A 157 1.72 -7.62 -8.28
N GLU A 158 1.51 -6.87 -7.18
CA GLU A 158 0.49 -5.82 -7.14
C GLU A 158 0.75 -4.67 -8.11
N ARG A 159 2.02 -4.25 -8.27
CA ARG A 159 2.42 -3.21 -9.23
C ARG A 159 2.21 -3.63 -10.68
N ASP A 160 2.39 -4.92 -10.95
CA ASP A 160 2.17 -5.53 -12.26
C ASP A 160 0.68 -5.82 -12.53
N GLY A 161 -0.22 -5.40 -11.60
CA GLY A 161 -1.67 -5.47 -11.77
C GLY A 161 -2.32 -6.79 -11.39
N HIS A 162 -1.58 -7.71 -10.76
CA HIS A 162 -2.10 -9.00 -10.33
C HIS A 162 -2.83 -8.90 -8.98
N LEU A 163 -3.75 -9.82 -8.74
CA LEU A 163 -4.37 -10.01 -7.43
C LEU A 163 -3.42 -10.86 -6.57
N VAL A 164 -3.19 -10.45 -5.32
CA VAL A 164 -2.20 -11.09 -4.47
C VAL A 164 -2.83 -11.66 -3.21
N VAL A 165 -2.43 -12.87 -2.87
CA VAL A 165 -2.66 -13.53 -1.59
C VAL A 165 -1.32 -13.60 -0.85
N ASP A 166 -1.17 -12.79 0.18
CA ASP A 166 -0.02 -12.84 1.09
C ASP A 166 -0.09 -14.15 1.90
N GLY A 167 0.84 -15.08 1.65
CA GLY A 167 0.88 -16.36 2.34
C GLY A 167 1.80 -17.40 1.73
N ASP A 168 1.98 -18.48 2.47
CA ASP A 168 2.76 -19.64 2.03
C ASP A 168 1.88 -20.56 1.20
N ALA A 169 2.22 -20.74 -0.08
CA ALA A 169 1.46 -21.58 -1.00
C ALA A 169 1.46 -23.10 -0.64
N ARG A 170 2.29 -23.54 0.30
CA ARG A 170 2.23 -24.90 0.86
C ARG A 170 1.07 -25.10 1.82
N GLN A 171 0.45 -24.01 2.28
CA GLN A 171 -0.66 -24.05 3.21
C GLN A 171 -1.99 -24.05 2.45
N GLU A 172 -2.85 -24.99 2.78
CA GLU A 172 -4.20 -25.12 2.24
C GLU A 172 -4.99 -23.80 2.30
N ALA A 173 -4.96 -23.13 3.47
CA ALA A 173 -5.64 -21.86 3.67
C ALA A 173 -5.17 -20.74 2.73
N SER A 174 -3.92 -20.76 2.25
CA SER A 174 -3.43 -19.77 1.28
C SER A 174 -3.97 -20.06 -0.12
N LEU A 175 -4.03 -21.33 -0.53
CA LEU A 175 -4.60 -21.74 -1.80
C LEU A 175 -6.13 -21.57 -1.84
N GLU A 176 -6.81 -21.84 -0.73
CA GLU A 176 -8.25 -21.57 -0.61
C GLU A 176 -8.54 -20.05 -0.76
N ARG A 177 -7.72 -19.19 -0.14
CA ARG A 177 -7.84 -17.72 -0.33
C ARG A 177 -7.57 -17.30 -1.78
N ALA A 178 -6.76 -18.03 -2.51
CA ALA A 178 -6.55 -17.82 -3.95
C ALA A 178 -7.68 -18.40 -4.81
N ASN A 179 -8.73 -18.97 -4.19
CA ASN A 179 -9.85 -19.62 -4.84
C ASN A 179 -9.40 -20.72 -5.82
N VAL A 180 -8.42 -21.52 -5.41
CA VAL A 180 -7.78 -22.54 -6.25
C VAL A 180 -8.79 -23.55 -6.81
N GLY A 181 -9.85 -23.87 -6.06
CA GLY A 181 -10.89 -24.81 -6.49
C GLY A 181 -11.70 -24.37 -7.72
N ALA A 182 -11.64 -23.07 -8.08
CA ALA A 182 -12.26 -22.54 -9.29
C ALA A 182 -11.23 -22.09 -10.34
N ALA A 183 -9.95 -22.35 -10.12
CA ALA A 183 -8.88 -22.01 -11.06
C ALA A 183 -8.85 -23.01 -12.24
N ALA A 184 -8.52 -22.51 -13.44
CA ALA A 184 -8.26 -23.38 -14.59
C ALA A 184 -6.85 -23.98 -14.53
N THR A 185 -5.88 -23.21 -14.04
CA THR A 185 -4.47 -23.62 -14.03
C THR A 185 -3.81 -23.16 -12.73
N VAL A 186 -2.96 -24.00 -12.18
CA VAL A 186 -2.09 -23.67 -11.04
C VAL A 186 -0.64 -23.88 -11.44
N VAL A 187 0.20 -22.88 -11.19
CA VAL A 187 1.64 -22.89 -11.50
C VAL A 187 2.44 -22.86 -10.21
N ALA A 188 3.10 -23.96 -9.84
CA ALA A 188 4.08 -23.97 -8.75
C ALA A 188 5.42 -23.44 -9.26
N ALA A 189 5.70 -22.17 -8.96
CA ALA A 189 6.72 -21.34 -9.61
C ALA A 189 7.94 -21.00 -8.71
N ILE A 190 7.99 -21.54 -7.49
CA ILE A 190 9.04 -21.23 -6.51
C ILE A 190 10.39 -21.84 -6.96
N ASP A 191 11.49 -21.15 -6.65
CA ASP A 191 12.84 -21.64 -6.97
C ASP A 191 13.32 -22.70 -5.96
N ASN A 192 12.48 -23.73 -5.76
CA ASN A 192 12.79 -24.88 -4.92
C ASN A 192 11.87 -26.05 -5.28
N SER A 193 12.44 -27.10 -5.87
CA SER A 193 11.69 -28.28 -6.31
C SER A 193 10.90 -28.93 -5.17
N ASN A 194 11.46 -29.06 -3.97
CA ASN A 194 10.76 -29.69 -2.84
C ASN A 194 9.55 -28.89 -2.37
N VAL A 195 9.64 -27.56 -2.42
CA VAL A 195 8.51 -26.67 -2.10
C VAL A 195 7.42 -26.83 -3.15
N ASN A 196 7.78 -26.83 -4.43
CA ASN A 196 6.82 -26.99 -5.52
C ASN A 196 6.14 -28.37 -5.50
N LEU A 197 6.84 -29.43 -5.08
CA LEU A 197 6.22 -30.75 -4.86
C LEU A 197 5.19 -30.72 -3.72
N GLN A 198 5.45 -29.98 -2.64
CA GLN A 198 4.48 -29.82 -1.55
C GLN A 198 3.24 -29.05 -2.03
N ILE A 199 3.45 -27.95 -2.79
CA ILE A 199 2.36 -27.18 -3.40
C ILE A 199 1.54 -28.10 -4.32
N ALA A 200 2.20 -28.92 -5.16
CA ALA A 200 1.52 -29.84 -6.06
C ALA A 200 0.60 -30.81 -5.32
N ILE A 201 1.06 -31.40 -4.22
CA ILE A 201 0.24 -32.32 -3.42
C ILE A 201 -1.00 -31.63 -2.88
N VAL A 202 -0.85 -30.43 -2.29
CA VAL A 202 -1.98 -29.68 -1.72
C VAL A 202 -2.93 -29.22 -2.83
N THR A 203 -2.41 -28.73 -3.94
CA THR A 203 -3.21 -28.32 -5.10
C THR A 203 -4.04 -29.46 -5.64
N ASN A 204 -3.44 -30.64 -5.85
CA ASN A 204 -4.13 -31.81 -6.37
C ASN A 204 -5.27 -32.29 -5.45
N GLN A 205 -5.18 -32.01 -4.15
CA GLN A 205 -6.26 -32.31 -3.19
C GLN A 205 -7.40 -31.30 -3.25
N LEU A 206 -7.08 -30.01 -3.41
CA LEU A 206 -8.06 -28.91 -3.38
C LEU A 206 -8.71 -28.65 -4.74
N ALA A 207 -7.99 -28.88 -5.82
CA ALA A 207 -8.39 -28.57 -7.19
C ALA A 207 -7.95 -29.67 -8.17
N PRO A 208 -8.51 -30.90 -8.06
CA PRO A 208 -8.09 -32.02 -8.89
C PRO A 208 -8.40 -31.84 -10.39
N GLU A 209 -9.28 -30.92 -10.75
CA GLU A 209 -9.64 -30.60 -12.13
C GLU A 209 -8.80 -29.47 -12.75
N ALA A 210 -8.02 -28.74 -11.94
CA ALA A 210 -7.17 -27.69 -12.43
C ALA A 210 -5.90 -28.26 -13.08
N GLU A 211 -5.49 -27.70 -14.21
CA GLU A 211 -4.22 -28.07 -14.83
C GLU A 211 -3.06 -27.64 -13.90
N LEU A 212 -2.24 -28.57 -13.48
CA LEU A 212 -1.14 -28.33 -12.53
C LEU A 212 0.21 -28.34 -13.24
N ILE A 213 0.84 -27.16 -13.30
CA ILE A 213 2.17 -26.96 -13.87
C ILE A 213 3.18 -26.81 -12.74
N VAL A 214 4.20 -27.65 -12.72
CA VAL A 214 5.19 -27.68 -11.64
C VAL A 214 6.59 -27.41 -12.18
N ARG A 215 7.22 -26.34 -11.68
CA ARG A 215 8.63 -26.06 -11.92
C ARG A 215 9.51 -26.93 -11.03
N ILE A 216 10.51 -27.58 -11.63
CA ILE A 216 11.59 -28.27 -10.93
C ILE A 216 12.94 -27.83 -11.47
N GLY A 217 13.98 -27.92 -10.65
CA GLY A 217 15.36 -27.56 -11.04
C GLY A 217 16.20 -28.72 -11.57
N ASP A 218 15.72 -29.98 -11.43
CA ASP A 218 16.45 -31.14 -11.87
C ASP A 218 15.50 -32.27 -12.32
N ARG A 219 15.87 -33.00 -13.37
CA ARG A 219 15.11 -34.12 -13.93
C ARG A 219 14.83 -35.26 -12.93
N ILE A 220 15.65 -35.40 -11.90
CA ILE A 220 15.43 -36.42 -10.85
C ILE A 220 14.08 -36.27 -10.13
N TYR A 221 13.54 -35.04 -10.08
CA TYR A 221 12.24 -34.74 -9.47
C TYR A 221 11.04 -34.98 -10.40
N GLU A 222 11.24 -35.17 -11.70
CA GLU A 222 10.16 -35.25 -12.69
C GLU A 222 9.13 -36.32 -12.35
N SER A 223 9.60 -37.55 -12.09
CA SER A 223 8.70 -38.66 -11.74
C SER A 223 7.96 -38.41 -10.43
N THR A 224 8.55 -37.67 -9.51
CA THR A 224 7.92 -37.30 -8.22
C THR A 224 6.89 -36.24 -8.43
N ALA A 225 7.17 -35.22 -9.26
CA ALA A 225 6.22 -34.16 -9.58
C ALA A 225 4.96 -34.70 -10.26
N ARG A 226 5.12 -35.60 -11.22
CA ARG A 226 3.98 -36.30 -11.87
C ARG A 226 3.15 -37.12 -10.88
N ARG A 227 3.79 -37.84 -9.95
CA ARG A 227 3.08 -38.58 -8.88
C ARG A 227 2.39 -37.63 -7.87
N ALA A 228 2.90 -36.42 -7.70
CA ALA A 228 2.28 -35.39 -6.88
C ALA A 228 1.06 -34.72 -7.55
N GLY A 229 0.75 -35.09 -8.81
CA GLY A 229 -0.39 -34.58 -9.56
C GLY A 229 -0.03 -33.60 -10.67
N ALA A 230 1.26 -33.38 -10.98
CA ALA A 230 1.63 -32.46 -12.06
C ALA A 230 1.23 -32.98 -13.44
N ASP A 231 0.43 -32.22 -14.17
CA ASP A 231 0.10 -32.45 -15.58
C ASP A 231 1.28 -32.07 -16.47
N VAL A 232 1.91 -30.92 -16.14
CA VAL A 232 3.07 -30.41 -16.85
C VAL A 232 4.22 -30.18 -15.87
N VAL A 233 5.40 -30.65 -16.25
CA VAL A 233 6.64 -30.42 -15.50
C VAL A 233 7.57 -29.56 -16.34
N VAL A 234 8.01 -28.43 -15.76
CA VAL A 234 8.89 -27.45 -16.42
C VAL A 234 10.24 -27.43 -15.72
N ILE A 235 11.30 -27.56 -16.51
CA ILE A 235 12.70 -27.42 -16.08
C ILE A 235 13.27 -26.23 -16.88
N PRO A 236 13.30 -25.01 -16.34
CA PRO A 236 13.68 -23.81 -17.09
C PRO A 236 15.06 -23.93 -17.76
N GLU A 237 16.01 -24.55 -17.10
CA GLU A 237 17.37 -24.75 -17.61
C GLU A 237 17.40 -25.64 -18.85
N VAL A 238 16.52 -26.65 -18.93
CA VAL A 238 16.40 -27.52 -20.10
C VAL A 238 15.74 -26.76 -21.24
N VAL A 239 14.62 -26.07 -20.96
CA VAL A 239 13.90 -25.28 -21.97
C VAL A 239 14.83 -24.21 -22.58
N SER A 240 15.55 -23.47 -21.75
CA SER A 240 16.50 -22.46 -22.21
C SER A 240 17.68 -23.06 -22.98
N GLY A 241 18.15 -24.23 -22.56
CA GLY A 241 19.23 -24.94 -23.26
C GLY A 241 18.81 -25.42 -24.65
N ASP A 242 17.61 -25.95 -24.76
CA ASP A 242 17.04 -26.40 -26.05
C ASP A 242 16.86 -25.21 -27.01
N ASP A 243 16.34 -24.06 -26.50
CA ASP A 243 16.15 -22.82 -27.29
C ASP A 243 17.47 -22.27 -27.85
N VAL A 244 18.53 -22.27 -27.03
CA VAL A 244 19.88 -21.88 -27.47
C VAL A 244 20.41 -22.87 -28.53
N ALA A 245 20.21 -24.17 -28.34
CA ALA A 245 20.69 -25.18 -29.30
C ALA A 245 19.96 -25.05 -30.64
N ASP A 246 18.66 -24.77 -30.64
CA ASP A 246 17.86 -24.57 -31.84
C ASP A 246 18.27 -23.28 -32.57
N HIS A 247 18.56 -22.20 -31.82
CA HIS A 247 19.10 -20.98 -32.42
C HIS A 247 20.44 -21.22 -33.12
N LEU A 248 21.34 -21.97 -32.51
CA LEU A 248 22.65 -22.28 -33.12
C LEU A 248 22.51 -23.14 -34.38
N ARG A 249 21.56 -24.07 -34.44
CA ARG A 249 21.28 -24.88 -35.65
C ARG A 249 20.68 -24.08 -36.79
N ALA A 250 19.92 -23.00 -36.46
CA ALA A 250 19.28 -22.15 -37.45
C ALA A 250 20.28 -21.16 -38.11
N VAL A 251 21.46 -20.98 -37.55
CA VAL A 251 22.53 -20.07 -38.06
C VAL A 251 23.50 -20.78 -38.99
N GLU A 252 23.46 -22.09 -39.14
CA GLU A 252 24.18 -22.89 -40.13
C GLU A 252 23.38 -22.97 -41.45
#